data_ea2e440208fd57a0dea42371f97288ac
#
_entry.id   ea2e440208fd57a0dea42371f97288ac
#
_cell.length_a   1.000
_cell.length_b   1.000
_cell.length_c   1.000
_cell.angle_alpha   90.00
_cell.angle_beta   90.00
_cell.angle_gamma   90.00
#
_symmetry.space_group_name_H-M   'P 1'
#
loop_
_entity.id
_entity.type
_entity.pdbx_description
1 polymer ?
#
loop_
_entity_poly.entity_id
_entity_poly.type
_entity_poly.pdbx_seq_one_letter_code
_entity_poly.pdbx_strand_id
1 'polypeptide(L)'
;MEFSAPGIVSYYTGPGQFLEILLDNKWSFTVRRPMSIANVEEKHITIIYKIFGQGTTLLAERKIGEILDILGPIGNVFSGWQENFVPILVGGGVGLAPILNLFKECQKHQIHSKLIIGAKTGREHFMDHEPSNGIFLTTDDGTLGNSGTVMPSLKKVCADIDNPMVFACGPLLMLKGMQDFVIQNKIPAQL
;
A
#
# COMPACT_ATOMS: atom_id res chain seq x y z
N MET A 1 -4.76 11.40 -4.33
CA MET A 1 -6.04 11.89 -4.91
C MET A 1 -7.17 11.22 -4.17
N GLU A 2 -8.17 12.00 -3.82
CA GLU A 2 -9.41 11.52 -3.21
C GLU A 2 -10.59 11.92 -4.08
N PHE A 3 -11.60 11.06 -4.18
CA PHE A 3 -12.80 11.30 -4.98
C PHE A 3 -14.02 10.56 -4.43
N SER A 4 -15.21 11.08 -4.69
CA SER A 4 -16.47 10.45 -4.30
C SER A 4 -16.84 9.34 -5.29
N ALA A 5 -17.11 8.14 -4.77
CA ALA A 5 -17.48 6.97 -5.57
C ALA A 5 -18.45 6.03 -4.82
N PRO A 6 -19.65 6.50 -4.43
CA PRO A 6 -20.57 5.73 -3.59
C PRO A 6 -20.94 4.37 -4.18
N GLY A 7 -21.11 4.29 -5.51
CA GLY A 7 -21.40 3.05 -6.20
C GLY A 7 -20.28 2.02 -6.10
N ILE A 8 -19.01 2.45 -6.17
CA ILE A 8 -17.85 1.56 -6.03
C ILE A 8 -17.68 1.16 -4.57
N VAL A 9 -17.81 2.11 -3.64
CA VAL A 9 -17.68 1.85 -2.20
C VAL A 9 -18.67 0.79 -1.72
N SER A 10 -19.89 0.72 -2.29
CA SER A 10 -20.89 -0.30 -1.90
C SER A 10 -20.46 -1.74 -2.23
N TYR A 11 -19.51 -1.93 -3.13
CA TYR A 11 -18.94 -3.23 -3.50
C TYR A 11 -17.54 -3.48 -2.91
N TYR A 12 -16.98 -2.49 -2.21
CA TYR A 12 -15.69 -2.66 -1.56
C TYR A 12 -15.77 -3.66 -0.41
N THR A 13 -14.89 -4.65 -0.39
CA THR A 13 -14.90 -5.73 0.60
C THR A 13 -13.67 -5.74 1.51
N GLY A 14 -12.62 -4.98 1.16
CA GLY A 14 -11.46 -4.87 2.03
C GLY A 14 -10.15 -4.48 1.36
N PRO A 15 -9.08 -4.30 2.14
CA PRO A 15 -7.75 -3.96 1.66
C PRO A 15 -7.18 -4.99 0.68
N GLY A 16 -6.46 -4.53 -0.33
CA GLY A 16 -5.92 -5.34 -1.43
C GLY A 16 -6.62 -5.09 -2.75
N GLN A 17 -7.87 -4.65 -2.73
CA GLN A 17 -8.61 -4.30 -3.94
C GLN A 17 -8.07 -3.03 -4.61
N PHE A 18 -8.29 -2.94 -5.92
CA PHE A 18 -7.84 -1.85 -6.77
C PHE A 18 -8.93 -1.40 -7.75
N LEU A 19 -8.65 -0.33 -8.45
CA LEU A 19 -9.51 0.30 -9.46
C LEU A 19 -8.78 0.34 -10.80
N GLU A 20 -9.52 0.27 -11.88
CA GLU A 20 -9.05 0.55 -13.22
C GLU A 20 -9.60 1.91 -13.68
N ILE A 21 -8.76 2.93 -13.75
CA ILE A 21 -9.15 4.30 -14.07
C ILE A 21 -8.84 4.62 -15.53
N LEU A 22 -9.85 5.10 -16.27
CA LEU A 22 -9.65 5.66 -17.60
C LEU A 22 -9.17 7.11 -17.45
N LEU A 23 -7.98 7.40 -17.96
CA LEU A 23 -7.30 8.67 -17.71
C LEU A 23 -7.79 9.81 -18.59
N ASP A 24 -8.21 9.51 -19.81
CA ASP A 24 -8.79 10.45 -20.76
C ASP A 24 -9.68 9.67 -21.75
N ASN A 25 -10.74 10.30 -22.23
CA ASN A 25 -11.63 9.74 -23.26
C ASN A 25 -11.07 9.91 -24.69
N LYS A 26 -9.86 10.42 -24.85
CA LYS A 26 -9.21 10.52 -26.16
C LYS A 26 -8.72 9.15 -26.62
N TRP A 27 -8.83 8.92 -27.91
CA TRP A 27 -8.41 7.63 -28.55
C TRP A 27 -6.98 7.19 -28.20
N SER A 28 -6.07 8.13 -27.91
CA SER A 28 -4.69 7.85 -27.50
C SER A 28 -4.53 7.26 -26.08
N PHE A 29 -5.60 7.22 -25.26
CA PHE A 29 -5.58 6.78 -23.87
C PHE A 29 -6.71 5.81 -23.52
N THR A 30 -7.01 4.89 -24.43
CA THR A 30 -8.10 3.90 -24.26
C THR A 30 -7.82 2.84 -23.20
N VAL A 31 -6.56 2.71 -22.75
CA VAL A 31 -6.17 1.70 -21.74
C VAL A 31 -6.30 2.29 -20.34
N ARG A 32 -7.11 1.65 -19.51
CA ARG A 32 -7.23 1.97 -18.08
C ARG A 32 -5.91 1.75 -17.34
N ARG A 33 -5.76 2.37 -16.21
CA ARG A 33 -4.60 2.19 -15.33
C ARG A 33 -5.03 1.64 -13.99
N PRO A 34 -4.38 0.54 -13.52
CA PRO A 34 -4.65 -0.01 -12.20
C PRO A 34 -4.15 0.93 -11.11
N MET A 35 -5.02 1.21 -10.14
CA MET A 35 -4.73 2.06 -8.99
C MET A 35 -5.22 1.36 -7.73
N SER A 36 -4.30 0.97 -6.86
CA SER A 36 -4.64 0.37 -5.57
C SER A 36 -5.42 1.35 -4.70
N ILE A 37 -6.44 0.85 -4.00
CA ILE A 37 -7.20 1.62 -3.03
C ILE A 37 -6.32 1.78 -1.77
N ALA A 38 -6.06 3.03 -1.38
CA ALA A 38 -5.26 3.36 -0.21
C ALA A 38 -6.12 3.69 1.03
N ASN A 39 -7.36 4.09 0.82
CA ASN A 39 -8.34 4.31 1.88
C ASN A 39 -9.76 4.31 1.30
N VAL A 40 -10.71 3.88 2.13
CA VAL A 40 -12.15 4.06 1.89
C VAL A 40 -12.75 4.67 3.14
N GLU A 41 -13.42 5.81 2.99
CA GLU A 41 -14.06 6.53 4.08
C GLU A 41 -15.41 7.06 3.61
N GLU A 42 -16.49 6.65 4.29
CA GLU A 42 -17.86 6.97 3.91
C GLU A 42 -18.18 6.65 2.44
N LYS A 43 -18.16 7.66 1.56
CA LYS A 43 -18.43 7.56 0.12
C LYS A 43 -17.21 7.89 -0.74
N HIS A 44 -16.04 8.05 -0.11
CA HIS A 44 -14.81 8.50 -0.74
C HIS A 44 -13.78 7.38 -0.82
N ILE A 45 -13.03 7.41 -1.91
CA ILE A 45 -11.88 6.55 -2.15
C ILE A 45 -10.65 7.41 -2.29
N THR A 46 -9.57 7.02 -1.59
CA THR A 46 -8.24 7.61 -1.78
C THR A 46 -7.35 6.64 -2.54
N ILE A 47 -6.66 7.15 -3.56
CA ILE A 47 -5.57 6.47 -4.27
C ILE A 47 -4.26 7.21 -4.06
N ILE A 48 -3.14 6.45 -4.03
CA ILE A 48 -1.79 7.01 -3.96
C ILE A 48 -1.05 6.53 -5.21
N TYR A 49 -0.50 7.47 -5.96
CA TYR A 49 0.26 7.18 -7.17
C TYR A 49 1.45 8.14 -7.32
N LYS A 50 2.43 7.70 -8.07
CA LYS A 50 3.57 8.55 -8.48
C LYS A 50 3.33 9.03 -9.90
N ILE A 51 3.59 10.31 -10.16
CA ILE A 51 3.53 10.86 -11.51
C ILE A 51 4.70 10.27 -12.30
N PHE A 52 4.37 9.42 -13.27
CA PHE A 52 5.32 8.76 -14.15
C PHE A 52 4.70 8.59 -15.54
N GLY A 53 5.17 9.38 -16.50
CA GLY A 53 4.65 9.40 -17.86
C GLY A 53 3.28 10.09 -18.01
N GLN A 54 2.81 10.15 -19.25
CA GLN A 54 1.64 10.96 -19.65
C GLN A 54 0.36 10.61 -18.88
N GLY A 55 0.10 9.33 -18.64
CA GLY A 55 -1.16 8.90 -18.02
C GLY A 55 -1.34 9.43 -16.61
N THR A 56 -0.35 9.25 -15.74
CA THR A 56 -0.41 9.77 -14.36
C THR A 56 -0.28 11.29 -14.29
N THR A 57 0.34 11.93 -15.29
CA THR A 57 0.30 13.40 -15.44
C THR A 57 -1.11 13.89 -15.69
N LEU A 58 -1.85 13.29 -16.66
CA LEU A 58 -3.24 13.63 -16.92
C LEU A 58 -4.14 13.43 -15.69
N LEU A 59 -3.89 12.37 -14.92
CA LEU A 59 -4.62 12.15 -13.68
C LEU A 59 -4.31 13.23 -12.63
N ALA A 60 -3.07 13.69 -12.55
CA ALA A 60 -2.66 14.75 -11.62
C ALA A 60 -3.19 16.14 -12.01
N GLU A 61 -3.49 16.37 -13.29
CA GLU A 61 -4.07 17.60 -13.82
C GLU A 61 -5.59 17.71 -13.63
N ARG A 62 -6.25 16.63 -13.17
CA ARG A 62 -7.69 16.62 -12.91
C ARG A 62 -8.08 17.63 -11.85
N LYS A 63 -9.17 18.35 -12.12
CA LYS A 63 -9.70 19.40 -11.25
C LYS A 63 -10.91 18.91 -10.46
N ILE A 64 -11.16 19.57 -9.34
CA ILE A 64 -12.35 19.33 -8.53
C ILE A 64 -13.61 19.54 -9.40
N GLY A 65 -14.54 18.58 -9.30
CA GLY A 65 -15.79 18.58 -10.08
C GLY A 65 -15.71 17.79 -11.40
N GLU A 66 -14.53 17.36 -11.84
CA GLU A 66 -14.41 16.49 -13.00
C GLU A 66 -14.82 15.04 -12.69
N ILE A 67 -15.40 14.38 -13.69
CA ILE A 67 -15.85 12.98 -13.58
C ILE A 67 -14.72 12.07 -14.00
N LEU A 68 -14.48 11.02 -13.21
CA LEU A 68 -13.57 9.91 -13.54
C LEU A 68 -14.39 8.70 -14.00
N ASP A 69 -13.96 8.08 -15.09
CA ASP A 69 -14.50 6.79 -15.53
C ASP A 69 -13.69 5.67 -14.86
N ILE A 70 -14.33 4.91 -13.97
CA ILE A 70 -13.69 3.94 -13.09
C ILE A 70 -14.41 2.60 -13.15
N LEU A 71 -13.64 1.55 -13.32
CA LEU A 71 -14.09 0.16 -13.15
C LEU A 71 -13.51 -0.38 -11.84
N GLY A 72 -14.37 -0.98 -11.01
CA GLY A 72 -13.94 -1.57 -9.74
C GLY A 72 -15.04 -1.55 -8.67
N PRO A 73 -14.72 -1.95 -7.43
CA PRO A 73 -13.43 -2.51 -7.02
C PRO A 73 -13.21 -3.91 -7.60
N ILE A 74 -11.96 -4.25 -7.89
CA ILE A 74 -11.55 -5.56 -8.41
C ILE A 74 -10.33 -6.09 -7.65
N GLY A 75 -10.03 -7.38 -7.85
CA GLY A 75 -8.93 -8.05 -7.15
C GLY A 75 -9.35 -8.68 -5.82
N ASN A 76 -8.38 -9.38 -5.22
CA ASN A 76 -8.58 -10.08 -3.95
C ASN A 76 -8.23 -9.16 -2.77
N VAL A 77 -8.84 -9.46 -1.62
CA VAL A 77 -8.51 -8.81 -0.35
C VAL A 77 -7.38 -9.55 0.37
N PHE A 78 -6.62 -8.85 1.18
CA PHE A 78 -5.76 -9.49 2.17
C PHE A 78 -6.61 -10.24 3.20
N SER A 79 -6.20 -11.46 3.55
CA SER A 79 -6.93 -12.35 4.47
C SER A 79 -6.03 -12.81 5.62
N GLY A 80 -6.63 -13.28 6.72
CA GLY A 80 -5.89 -13.82 7.87
C GLY A 80 -5.30 -12.77 8.81
N TRP A 81 -5.35 -11.49 8.50
CA TRP A 81 -4.79 -10.42 9.34
C TRP A 81 -5.58 -10.19 10.64
N GLN A 82 -6.78 -10.75 10.75
CA GLN A 82 -7.66 -10.71 11.94
C GLN A 82 -7.50 -11.95 12.84
N GLU A 83 -6.65 -12.89 12.45
CA GLU A 83 -6.42 -14.13 13.19
C GLU A 83 -5.36 -13.94 14.30
N ASN A 84 -4.92 -15.05 14.92
CA ASN A 84 -3.92 -15.04 16.00
C ASN A 84 -2.48 -14.73 15.50
N PHE A 85 -2.34 -13.80 14.58
CA PHE A 85 -1.06 -13.33 14.08
C PHE A 85 -0.86 -11.85 14.39
N VAL A 86 0.38 -11.42 14.46
CA VAL A 86 0.72 -10.00 14.45
C VAL A 86 1.04 -9.60 13.01
N PRO A 87 0.18 -8.77 12.36
CA PRO A 87 0.43 -8.33 10.99
C PRO A 87 1.67 -7.44 10.89
N ILE A 88 2.62 -7.84 10.04
CA ILE A 88 3.79 -7.06 9.65
C ILE A 88 3.54 -6.57 8.22
N LEU A 89 3.25 -5.28 8.09
CA LEU A 89 2.81 -4.64 6.86
C LEU A 89 3.99 -3.96 6.19
N VAL A 90 4.33 -4.35 4.95
CA VAL A 90 5.52 -3.84 4.28
C VAL A 90 5.19 -3.25 2.93
N GLY A 91 5.40 -1.96 2.78
CA GLY A 91 5.17 -1.21 1.53
C GLY A 91 6.46 -0.69 0.90
N GLY A 92 6.59 -0.83 -0.42
CA GLY A 92 7.72 -0.26 -1.17
C GLY A 92 7.24 0.60 -2.34
N GLY A 93 7.69 1.84 -2.43
CA GLY A 93 7.28 2.78 -3.47
C GLY A 93 5.74 2.93 -3.53
N VAL A 94 5.15 2.81 -4.73
CA VAL A 94 3.67 2.91 -4.89
C VAL A 94 2.92 1.72 -4.28
N GLY A 95 3.58 0.60 -3.99
CA GLY A 95 3.00 -0.55 -3.30
C GLY A 95 2.59 -0.24 -1.86
N LEU A 96 2.97 0.92 -1.33
CA LEU A 96 2.50 1.38 -0.03
C LEU A 96 0.97 1.60 0.03
N ALA A 97 0.30 1.88 -1.10
CA ALA A 97 -1.13 2.21 -1.11
C ALA A 97 -2.02 1.10 -0.51
N PRO A 98 -1.99 -0.16 -1.00
CA PRO A 98 -2.79 -1.24 -0.41
C PRO A 98 -2.34 -1.61 1.01
N ILE A 99 -1.06 -1.41 1.34
CA ILE A 99 -0.52 -1.66 2.68
C ILE A 99 -1.01 -0.62 3.69
N LEU A 100 -1.12 0.65 3.30
CA LEU A 100 -1.72 1.69 4.15
C LEU A 100 -3.20 1.45 4.37
N ASN A 101 -3.91 0.95 3.35
CA ASN A 101 -5.31 0.57 3.52
C ASN A 101 -5.46 -0.53 4.58
N LEU A 102 -4.62 -1.58 4.50
CA LEU A 102 -4.63 -2.64 5.51
C LEU A 102 -4.21 -2.12 6.90
N PHE A 103 -3.25 -1.22 6.97
CA PHE A 103 -2.82 -0.61 8.24
C PHE A 103 -3.96 0.16 8.92
N LYS A 104 -4.72 0.96 8.16
CA LYS A 104 -5.89 1.68 8.66
C LYS A 104 -6.99 0.73 9.14
N GLU A 105 -7.23 -0.37 8.42
CA GLU A 105 -8.18 -1.39 8.87
C GLU A 105 -7.70 -2.09 10.15
N CYS A 106 -6.41 -2.39 10.29
CA CYS A 106 -5.86 -2.89 11.56
C CYS A 106 -6.11 -1.90 12.71
N GLN A 107 -5.86 -0.60 12.49
CA GLN A 107 -6.11 0.43 13.49
C GLN A 107 -7.59 0.53 13.87
N LYS A 108 -8.49 0.54 12.89
CA LYS A 108 -9.94 0.60 13.09
C LYS A 108 -10.47 -0.59 13.91
N HIS A 109 -9.90 -1.77 13.70
CA HIS A 109 -10.23 -3.00 14.44
C HIS A 109 -9.38 -3.19 15.71
N GLN A 110 -8.55 -2.21 16.09
CA GLN A 110 -7.66 -2.26 17.26
C GLN A 110 -6.67 -3.45 17.23
N ILE A 111 -6.30 -3.90 16.02
CA ILE A 111 -5.34 -4.97 15.82
C ILE A 111 -3.93 -4.37 15.86
N HIS A 112 -3.11 -4.88 16.79
CA HIS A 112 -1.72 -4.47 16.89
C HIS A 112 -0.95 -4.94 15.66
N SER A 113 -0.40 -4.01 14.90
CA SER A 113 0.36 -4.30 13.68
C SER A 113 1.65 -3.48 13.62
N LYS A 114 2.59 -3.89 12.79
CA LYS A 114 3.81 -3.14 12.50
C LYS A 114 3.81 -2.72 11.04
N LEU A 115 4.17 -1.47 10.78
CA LEU A 115 4.22 -0.89 9.44
C LEU A 115 5.67 -0.56 9.08
N ILE A 116 6.14 -1.09 7.95
CA ILE A 116 7.49 -0.83 7.41
C ILE A 116 7.32 -0.27 6.00
N ILE A 117 7.79 0.94 5.75
CA ILE A 117 7.69 1.58 4.43
C ILE A 117 9.08 1.92 3.93
N GLY A 118 9.38 1.49 2.70
CA GLY A 118 10.62 1.80 2.00
C GLY A 118 10.41 2.80 0.87
N ALA A 119 11.34 3.75 0.77
CA ALA A 119 11.41 4.72 -0.30
C ALA A 119 12.87 4.97 -0.72
N LYS A 120 13.08 5.68 -1.82
CA LYS A 120 14.43 6.06 -2.23
C LYS A 120 15.00 7.17 -1.37
N THR A 121 14.17 8.14 -1.02
CA THR A 121 14.56 9.33 -0.25
C THR A 121 13.48 9.69 0.77
N GLY A 122 13.84 10.45 1.81
CA GLY A 122 12.90 10.93 2.82
C GLY A 122 11.78 11.81 2.27
N ARG A 123 11.99 12.47 1.12
CA ARG A 123 10.95 13.30 0.47
C ARG A 123 9.79 12.49 -0.11
N GLU A 124 9.96 11.18 -0.29
CA GLU A 124 8.91 10.29 -0.79
C GLU A 124 8.01 9.78 0.36
N HIS A 125 8.40 9.99 1.62
CA HIS A 125 7.59 9.68 2.78
C HIS A 125 6.69 10.87 3.16
N PHE A 126 5.49 10.54 3.62
CA PHE A 126 4.50 11.50 4.14
C PHE A 126 4.03 11.12 5.55
N MET A 127 4.78 10.25 6.22
CA MET A 127 4.58 9.81 7.59
C MET A 127 5.88 10.01 8.37
N ASP A 128 5.77 10.05 9.69
CA ASP A 128 6.91 10.13 10.57
C ASP A 128 7.47 8.74 10.92
N HIS A 129 8.77 8.68 11.17
CA HIS A 129 9.44 7.48 11.65
C HIS A 129 9.20 7.34 13.16
N GLU A 130 8.30 6.45 13.55
CA GLU A 130 7.86 6.27 14.95
C GLU A 130 7.94 4.79 15.39
N PRO A 131 9.15 4.26 15.65
CA PRO A 131 9.33 2.85 16.06
C PRO A 131 8.57 2.47 17.34
N SER A 132 8.41 3.42 18.28
CA SER A 132 7.61 3.24 19.50
C SER A 132 6.14 2.92 19.20
N ASN A 133 5.61 3.47 18.11
CA ASN A 133 4.25 3.23 17.63
C ASN A 133 4.18 2.12 16.56
N GLY A 134 5.31 1.43 16.30
CA GLY A 134 5.39 0.35 15.34
C GLY A 134 5.49 0.80 13.89
N ILE A 135 5.85 2.06 13.62
CA ILE A 135 6.02 2.63 12.28
C ILE A 135 7.51 2.79 11.97
N PHE A 136 8.00 2.05 11.00
CA PHE A 136 9.40 2.03 10.59
C PHE A 136 9.53 2.53 9.15
N LEU A 137 10.17 3.66 8.96
CA LEU A 137 10.51 4.16 7.63
C LEU A 137 11.94 3.77 7.28
N THR A 138 12.18 3.47 6.01
CA THR A 138 13.52 3.20 5.46
C THR A 138 13.73 4.01 4.20
N THR A 139 14.96 4.50 3.99
CA THR A 139 15.32 5.20 2.76
C THR A 139 16.65 4.68 2.24
N ASP A 140 16.73 4.46 0.91
CA ASP A 140 17.97 3.98 0.28
C ASP A 140 19.14 4.94 0.53
N ASP A 141 18.89 6.25 0.56
CA ASP A 141 19.89 7.30 0.79
C ASP A 141 20.11 7.66 2.27
N GLY A 142 19.37 7.04 3.20
CA GLY A 142 19.51 7.29 4.63
C GLY A 142 19.01 8.66 5.11
N THR A 143 18.24 9.39 4.30
CA THR A 143 17.79 10.75 4.66
C THR A 143 16.63 10.78 5.65
N LEU A 144 15.93 9.65 5.86
CA LEU A 144 14.85 9.51 6.85
C LEU A 144 14.73 8.07 7.33
N GLY A 145 14.56 7.88 8.63
CA GLY A 145 14.37 6.56 9.24
C GLY A 145 15.64 5.70 9.19
N ASN A 146 15.50 4.40 8.94
CA ASN A 146 16.62 3.47 8.82
C ASN A 146 17.23 3.56 7.41
N SER A 147 18.55 3.59 7.31
CA SER A 147 19.25 3.61 6.02
C SER A 147 19.17 2.24 5.32
N GLY A 148 18.90 2.26 4.03
CA GLY A 148 18.85 1.08 3.16
C GLY A 148 17.44 0.54 2.91
N THR A 149 17.38 -0.73 2.52
CA THR A 149 16.11 -1.39 2.14
C THR A 149 15.24 -1.76 3.36
N VAL A 150 14.01 -2.16 3.11
CA VAL A 150 13.07 -2.62 4.15
C VAL A 150 13.51 -3.95 4.82
N MET A 151 14.39 -4.73 4.20
CA MET A 151 14.74 -6.07 4.65
C MET A 151 15.40 -6.14 6.05
N PRO A 152 16.36 -5.27 6.41
CA PRO A 152 16.90 -5.25 7.77
C PRO A 152 15.83 -4.98 8.82
N SER A 153 14.94 -4.00 8.56
CA SER A 153 13.83 -3.67 9.47
C SER A 153 12.83 -4.83 9.59
N LEU A 154 12.47 -5.48 8.48
CA LEU A 154 11.60 -6.65 8.48
C LEU A 154 12.17 -7.78 9.33
N LYS A 155 13.44 -8.14 9.12
CA LYS A 155 14.12 -9.21 9.87
C LYS A 155 14.13 -8.93 11.38
N LYS A 156 14.46 -7.69 11.75
CA LYS A 156 14.46 -7.25 13.16
C LYS A 156 13.07 -7.34 13.77
N VAL A 157 12.07 -6.76 13.11
CA VAL A 157 10.68 -6.75 13.61
C VAL A 157 10.12 -8.15 13.73
N CYS A 158 10.38 -9.06 12.77
CA CYS A 158 9.93 -10.45 12.86
C CYS A 158 10.64 -11.26 13.96
N ALA A 159 11.87 -10.91 14.32
CA ALA A 159 12.59 -11.58 15.41
C ALA A 159 12.07 -11.17 16.80
N ASP A 160 11.51 -9.97 16.93
CA ASP A 160 11.01 -9.39 18.18
C ASP A 160 9.53 -9.71 18.43
N ILE A 161 8.85 -10.42 17.53
CA ILE A 161 7.40 -10.64 17.56
C ILE A 161 7.07 -12.12 17.53
N ASP A 162 6.23 -12.54 18.48
CA ASP A 162 5.66 -13.87 18.45
C ASP A 162 4.56 -13.95 17.37
N ASN A 163 4.62 -15.02 16.58
CA ASN A 163 3.62 -15.35 15.56
C ASN A 163 3.38 -14.24 14.50
N PRO A 164 4.42 -13.74 13.80
CA PRO A 164 4.26 -12.73 12.76
C PRO A 164 3.62 -13.32 11.50
N MET A 165 2.80 -12.50 10.80
CA MET A 165 2.35 -12.75 9.43
C MET A 165 2.68 -11.54 8.56
N VAL A 166 3.36 -11.75 7.43
CA VAL A 166 3.83 -10.67 6.56
C VAL A 166 2.84 -10.39 5.43
N PHE A 167 2.48 -9.13 5.27
CA PHE A 167 1.73 -8.62 4.13
C PHE A 167 2.58 -7.60 3.40
N ALA A 168 2.83 -7.80 2.11
CA ALA A 168 3.70 -6.89 1.39
C ALA A 168 3.19 -6.55 -0.01
N CYS A 169 3.49 -5.32 -0.43
CA CYS A 169 3.32 -4.88 -1.80
C CYS A 169 4.45 -3.92 -2.19
N GLY A 170 5.02 -4.11 -3.38
CA GLY A 170 6.11 -3.26 -3.83
C GLY A 170 6.87 -3.81 -5.04
N PRO A 171 8.07 -3.29 -5.32
CA PRO A 171 8.89 -3.73 -6.44
C PRO A 171 9.25 -5.21 -6.38
N LEU A 172 9.32 -5.86 -7.55
CA LEU A 172 9.57 -7.30 -7.67
C LEU A 172 10.81 -7.78 -6.91
N LEU A 173 11.92 -7.04 -6.96
CA LEU A 173 13.15 -7.41 -6.25
C LEU A 173 12.96 -7.38 -4.72
N MET A 174 12.18 -6.44 -4.21
CA MET A 174 11.82 -6.39 -2.79
C MET A 174 10.99 -7.62 -2.40
N LEU A 175 9.94 -7.92 -3.17
CA LEU A 175 9.05 -9.06 -2.90
C LEU A 175 9.80 -10.39 -2.98
N LYS A 176 10.73 -10.55 -3.94
CA LYS A 176 11.58 -11.74 -4.05
C LYS A 176 12.45 -11.94 -2.81
N GLY A 177 13.12 -10.90 -2.33
CA GLY A 177 13.91 -10.99 -1.10
C GLY A 177 13.06 -11.32 0.13
N MET A 178 11.83 -10.80 0.19
CA MET A 178 10.88 -11.16 1.24
C MET A 178 10.41 -12.60 1.15
N GLN A 179 10.07 -13.07 -0.05
CA GLN A 179 9.66 -14.45 -0.28
C GLN A 179 10.73 -15.42 0.22
N ASP A 180 11.98 -15.20 -0.13
CA ASP A 180 13.10 -16.05 0.34
C ASP A 180 13.18 -16.05 1.88
N PHE A 181 13.04 -14.88 2.50
CA PHE A 181 13.09 -14.74 3.95
C PHE A 181 11.93 -15.45 4.66
N VAL A 182 10.69 -15.24 4.22
CA VAL A 182 9.50 -15.82 4.88
C VAL A 182 9.46 -17.34 4.71
N ILE A 183 9.90 -17.88 3.57
CA ILE A 183 10.00 -19.33 3.34
C ILE A 183 11.04 -19.93 4.27
N GLN A 184 12.26 -19.36 4.34
CA GLN A 184 13.34 -19.86 5.21
C GLN A 184 12.95 -19.87 6.69
N ASN A 185 12.15 -18.90 7.13
CA ASN A 185 11.73 -18.75 8.53
C ASN A 185 10.33 -19.31 8.82
N LYS A 186 9.66 -19.93 7.84
CA LYS A 186 8.30 -20.49 7.93
C LYS A 186 7.26 -19.47 8.43
N ILE A 187 7.40 -18.22 8.01
CA ILE A 187 6.49 -17.14 8.35
C ILE A 187 5.35 -17.11 7.31
N PRO A 188 4.06 -17.15 7.71
CA PRO A 188 2.96 -16.94 6.81
C PRO A 188 3.05 -15.57 6.12
N ALA A 189 2.75 -15.51 4.80
CA ALA A 189 2.84 -14.26 4.07
C ALA A 189 1.86 -14.18 2.89
N GLN A 190 1.46 -12.93 2.56
CA GLN A 190 0.79 -12.55 1.32
C GLN A 190 1.61 -11.42 0.67
N LEU A 191 2.16 -11.69 -0.53
CA LEU A 191 3.11 -10.82 -1.23
C LEU A 191 2.56 -10.40 -2.59
#